data_5b3c1f9e93dde65d06dcecde0f1eefff
#
_entry.id   5b3c1f9e93dde65d06dcecde0f1eefff
#
_cell.length_a   1.000
_cell.length_b   1.000
_cell.length_c   1.000
_cell.angle_alpha   90.00
_cell.angle_beta   90.00
_cell.angle_gamma   90.00
#
_symmetry.space_group_name_H-M   'P 1'
#
loop_
_entity.id
_entity.type
_entity.pdbx_description
1 polymer ?
#
loop_
_entity_poly.entity_id
_entity_poly.type
_entity_poly.pdbx_seq_one_letter_code
_entity_poly.pdbx_strand_id
1 'polypeptide(L)'
;MLFRELPYVERPGAAARAGFGYVETWWPPDGLAGQWADEVARHGLSVSLINAYGGDIDAGERGFLNVPERRAEALDAFREAVALARVCGAPRINVLVGRELPGASREEQLAEAEGALAQCAALAEDAQLTILVEPINELDVPGYLVPTPAAAAELIEAVGSGRIRMLYDAYHAARAGLDPCRDVVPFVPVIDHVQYADCPGRGAPGTGTTDLRAFAGALESAGYAGAIGLELDPHGPTHAALGCLAW
;
A
#
# COMPACT_ATOMS: atom_id res chain seq x y z
N MET A 1 6.06 -5.98 7.94
CA MET A 1 5.52 -4.88 8.79
C MET A 1 6.33 -4.77 10.05
N LEU A 2 6.86 -3.59 10.31
CA LEU A 2 7.79 -3.31 11.41
C LEU A 2 7.06 -3.17 12.75
N PHE A 3 7.79 -3.44 13.83
CA PHE A 3 7.35 -3.29 15.22
C PHE A 3 6.10 -4.10 15.64
N ARG A 4 5.82 -5.21 14.94
CA ARG A 4 4.67 -6.09 15.28
C ARG A 4 4.83 -6.77 16.64
N GLU A 5 6.03 -6.86 17.15
CA GLU A 5 6.35 -7.32 18.49
C GLU A 5 5.84 -6.40 19.63
N LEU A 6 5.40 -5.18 19.27
CA LEU A 6 4.85 -4.18 20.19
C LEU A 6 3.33 -4.05 20.03
N PRO A 7 2.62 -3.63 21.10
CA PRO A 7 1.23 -3.20 21.01
C PRO A 7 1.05 -2.15 19.90
N TYR A 8 -0.08 -2.20 19.19
CA TYR A 8 -0.32 -1.39 18.00
C TYR A 8 -0.07 0.11 18.23
N VAL A 9 -0.55 0.65 19.36
CA VAL A 9 -0.41 2.07 19.71
C VAL A 9 1.01 2.49 20.11
N GLU A 10 1.89 1.55 20.42
CA GLU A 10 3.29 1.84 20.79
C GLU A 10 4.21 1.90 19.56
N ARG A 11 3.76 1.38 18.41
CA ARG A 11 4.55 1.29 17.18
C ARG A 11 5.00 2.64 16.62
N PRO A 12 4.17 3.72 16.62
CA PRO A 12 4.63 5.04 16.18
C PRO A 12 5.83 5.54 17.00
N GLY A 13 5.78 5.40 18.33
CA GLY A 13 6.89 5.78 19.19
C GLY A 13 8.16 4.97 18.93
N ALA A 14 8.04 3.68 18.59
CA ALA A 14 9.18 2.85 18.24
C ALA A 14 9.77 3.27 16.88
N ALA A 15 8.94 3.60 15.90
CA ALA A 15 9.38 4.11 14.60
C ALA A 15 10.14 5.44 14.75
N ALA A 16 9.64 6.38 15.56
CA ALA A 16 10.33 7.64 15.83
C ALA A 16 11.69 7.41 16.48
N ARG A 17 11.78 6.50 17.47
CA ARG A 17 13.06 6.16 18.11
C ARG A 17 14.06 5.48 17.15
N ALA A 18 13.55 4.80 16.12
CA ALA A 18 14.36 4.20 15.06
C ALA A 18 14.79 5.20 13.97
N GLY A 19 14.39 6.48 14.10
CA GLY A 19 14.79 7.56 13.19
C GLY A 19 13.86 7.77 11.98
N PHE A 20 12.71 7.10 11.93
CA PHE A 20 11.73 7.37 10.87
C PHE A 20 11.02 8.70 11.09
N GLY A 21 10.81 9.46 10.00
CA GLY A 21 9.99 10.68 9.99
C GLY A 21 8.55 10.41 9.52
N TYR A 22 8.34 9.27 8.86
CA TYR A 22 7.05 8.88 8.29
C TYR A 22 6.65 7.49 8.75
N VAL A 23 5.34 7.27 8.84
CA VAL A 23 4.75 5.96 9.15
C VAL A 23 3.60 5.67 8.18
N GLU A 24 3.36 4.39 7.98
CA GLU A 24 2.23 3.84 7.25
C GLU A 24 1.49 2.86 8.15
N THR A 25 0.21 2.65 7.88
CA THR A 25 -0.54 1.65 8.63
C THR A 25 -1.54 0.92 7.75
N TRP A 26 -1.72 -0.35 8.04
CA TRP A 26 -2.91 -1.07 7.64
C TRP A 26 -4.11 -0.53 8.39
N TRP A 27 -5.33 -0.95 8.00
CA TRP A 27 -6.51 -0.54 8.75
C TRP A 27 -6.31 -0.85 10.25
N PRO A 28 -6.46 0.16 11.12
CA PRO A 28 -6.25 -0.02 12.56
C PRO A 28 -7.22 -1.04 13.16
N PRO A 29 -6.81 -1.79 14.18
CA PRO A 29 -7.74 -2.59 14.97
C PRO A 29 -8.85 -1.74 15.58
N ASP A 30 -10.01 -2.36 15.83
CA ASP A 30 -11.21 -1.69 16.33
C ASP A 30 -10.93 -0.80 17.54
N GLY A 31 -11.37 0.44 17.44
CA GLY A 31 -11.25 1.43 18.51
C GLY A 31 -9.85 2.03 18.72
N LEU A 32 -8.83 1.60 17.97
CA LEU A 32 -7.45 2.07 18.17
C LEU A 32 -7.02 3.19 17.21
N ALA A 33 -7.82 3.50 16.18
CA ALA A 33 -7.46 4.49 15.17
C ALA A 33 -7.14 5.87 15.74
N GLY A 34 -7.97 6.40 16.64
CA GLY A 34 -7.74 7.69 17.30
C GLY A 34 -6.50 7.69 18.17
N GLN A 35 -6.31 6.65 19.00
CA GLN A 35 -5.14 6.52 19.87
C GLN A 35 -3.84 6.42 19.03
N TRP A 36 -3.87 5.69 17.93
CA TRP A 36 -2.73 5.60 17.02
C TRP A 36 -2.40 6.96 16.40
N ALA A 37 -3.39 7.72 15.94
CA ALA A 37 -3.20 9.05 15.38
C ALA A 37 -2.62 10.03 16.41
N ASP A 38 -3.09 9.98 17.68
CA ASP A 38 -2.55 10.77 18.76
C ASP A 38 -1.08 10.44 19.03
N GLU A 39 -0.70 9.15 19.00
CA GLU A 39 0.69 8.72 19.16
C GLU A 39 1.58 9.17 17.99
N VAL A 40 1.11 9.12 16.77
CA VAL A 40 1.81 9.67 15.59
C VAL A 40 2.10 11.16 15.81
N ALA A 41 1.09 11.94 16.17
CA ALA A 41 1.23 13.38 16.43
C ALA A 41 2.18 13.66 17.61
N ARG A 42 2.05 12.91 18.72
CA ARG A 42 2.88 13.05 19.91
C ARG A 42 4.37 12.83 19.64
N HIS A 43 4.69 11.95 18.69
CA HIS A 43 6.07 11.66 18.32
C HIS A 43 6.58 12.48 17.12
N GLY A 44 5.79 13.46 16.63
CA GLY A 44 6.18 14.33 15.53
C GLY A 44 6.35 13.62 14.19
N LEU A 45 5.68 12.48 14.02
CA LEU A 45 5.70 11.71 12.78
C LEU A 45 4.65 12.24 11.79
N SER A 46 4.92 12.07 10.51
CA SER A 46 3.93 12.24 9.44
C SER A 46 3.41 10.90 8.96
N VAL A 47 2.17 10.84 8.50
CA VAL A 47 1.61 9.64 7.87
C VAL A 47 1.77 9.75 6.36
N SER A 48 2.42 8.77 5.73
CA SER A 48 2.58 8.73 4.26
C SER A 48 1.37 8.16 3.56
N LEU A 49 0.77 7.11 4.12
CA LEU A 49 -0.49 6.51 3.67
C LEU A 49 -1.17 5.74 4.81
N ILE A 50 -2.45 5.49 4.62
CA ILE A 50 -3.20 4.46 5.35
C ILE A 50 -3.81 3.47 4.35
N ASN A 51 -3.99 2.21 4.76
CA ASN A 51 -4.79 1.26 4.00
C ASN A 51 -6.25 1.39 4.41
N ALA A 52 -7.18 1.41 3.47
CA ALA A 52 -8.60 1.22 3.76
C ALA A 52 -8.86 -0.21 4.25
N TYR A 53 -9.97 -0.41 4.95
CA TYR A 53 -10.39 -1.76 5.29
C TYR A 53 -10.62 -2.60 4.02
N GLY A 54 -9.89 -3.67 3.91
CA GLY A 54 -9.89 -4.56 2.74
C GLY A 54 -10.52 -5.93 3.02
N GLY A 55 -11.36 -6.04 4.05
CA GLY A 55 -11.93 -7.30 4.50
C GLY A 55 -11.12 -7.98 5.59
N ASP A 56 -11.48 -9.21 5.91
CA ASP A 56 -10.75 -10.06 6.86
C ASP A 56 -9.47 -10.61 6.19
N ILE A 57 -8.37 -9.88 6.40
CA ILE A 57 -7.06 -10.23 5.85
C ILE A 57 -6.57 -11.59 6.36
N ASP A 58 -6.88 -11.94 7.61
CA ASP A 58 -6.49 -13.20 8.23
C ASP A 58 -7.29 -14.36 7.65
N ALA A 59 -8.55 -14.14 7.27
CA ALA A 59 -9.36 -15.11 6.51
C ALA A 59 -8.99 -15.16 5.01
N GLY A 60 -8.05 -14.33 4.54
CA GLY A 60 -7.54 -14.34 3.17
C GLY A 60 -8.24 -13.35 2.23
N GLU A 61 -9.12 -12.49 2.72
CA GLU A 61 -9.65 -11.39 1.90
C GLU A 61 -8.54 -10.40 1.51
N ARG A 62 -8.66 -9.81 0.33
CA ARG A 62 -7.71 -8.82 -0.20
C ARG A 62 -8.46 -7.74 -1.00
N GLY A 63 -9.41 -7.09 -0.35
CA GLY A 63 -10.32 -6.15 -0.98
C GLY A 63 -11.57 -6.84 -1.55
N PHE A 64 -12.53 -6.04 -1.93
CA PHE A 64 -13.82 -6.49 -2.46
C PHE A 64 -14.47 -5.46 -3.39
N LEU A 65 -13.64 -4.64 -4.07
CA LEU A 65 -14.14 -3.64 -5.04
C LEU A 65 -14.79 -4.29 -6.26
N ASN A 66 -14.43 -5.55 -6.54
CA ASN A 66 -14.97 -6.39 -7.61
C ASN A 66 -16.23 -7.16 -7.23
N VAL A 67 -16.80 -6.93 -6.04
CA VAL A 67 -17.96 -7.67 -5.51
C VAL A 67 -19.18 -6.75 -5.51
N PRO A 68 -20.12 -6.87 -6.49
CA PRO A 68 -21.26 -5.97 -6.61
C PRO A 68 -22.11 -5.89 -5.33
N GLU A 69 -22.33 -7.03 -4.68
CA GLU A 69 -23.14 -7.15 -3.46
C GLU A 69 -22.51 -6.45 -2.25
N ARG A 70 -21.18 -6.21 -2.30
CA ARG A 70 -20.43 -5.51 -1.24
C ARG A 70 -20.07 -4.06 -1.63
N ARG A 71 -20.62 -3.53 -2.74
CA ARG A 71 -20.33 -2.18 -3.19
C ARG A 71 -20.57 -1.11 -2.11
N ALA A 72 -21.69 -1.22 -1.39
CA ALA A 72 -22.02 -0.27 -0.32
C ALA A 72 -20.99 -0.36 0.83
N GLU A 73 -20.61 -1.58 1.23
CA GLU A 73 -19.58 -1.83 2.24
C GLU A 73 -18.22 -1.24 1.82
N ALA A 74 -17.83 -1.40 0.57
CA ALA A 74 -16.57 -0.86 0.04
C ALA A 74 -16.54 0.68 0.13
N LEU A 75 -17.65 1.34 -0.22
CA LEU A 75 -17.75 2.79 -0.14
C LEU A 75 -17.79 3.29 1.30
N ASP A 76 -18.43 2.56 2.23
CA ASP A 76 -18.47 2.91 3.64
C ASP A 76 -17.06 2.75 4.26
N ALA A 77 -16.36 1.65 3.98
CA ALA A 77 -14.99 1.45 4.39
C ALA A 77 -14.06 2.56 3.86
N PHE A 78 -14.27 3.00 2.62
CA PHE A 78 -13.50 4.12 2.07
C PHE A 78 -13.83 5.46 2.75
N ARG A 79 -15.10 5.73 3.09
CA ARG A 79 -15.50 6.93 3.87
C ARG A 79 -14.85 6.95 5.26
N GLU A 80 -14.79 5.81 5.93
CA GLU A 80 -14.08 5.67 7.21
C GLU A 80 -12.58 5.94 7.05
N ALA A 81 -11.97 5.44 5.98
CA ALA A 81 -10.57 5.72 5.68
C ALA A 81 -10.33 7.21 5.40
N VAL A 82 -11.23 7.89 4.68
CA VAL A 82 -11.17 9.36 4.48
C VAL A 82 -11.27 10.09 5.82
N ALA A 83 -12.14 9.66 6.73
CA ALA A 83 -12.24 10.26 8.05
C ALA A 83 -10.95 10.10 8.87
N LEU A 84 -10.36 8.91 8.88
CA LEU A 84 -9.08 8.66 9.55
C LEU A 84 -7.94 9.45 8.91
N ALA A 85 -7.87 9.49 7.57
CA ALA A 85 -6.85 10.25 6.83
C ALA A 85 -6.86 11.73 7.23
N ARG A 86 -8.04 12.32 7.37
CA ARG A 86 -8.21 13.71 7.85
C ARG A 86 -7.70 13.90 9.29
N VAL A 87 -7.94 12.94 10.17
CA VAL A 87 -7.51 13.00 11.58
C VAL A 87 -6.00 12.91 11.70
N CYS A 88 -5.36 12.00 10.96
CA CYS A 88 -3.91 11.77 11.05
C CYS A 88 -3.09 12.53 9.99
N GLY A 89 -3.73 13.30 9.11
CA GLY A 89 -3.05 14.07 8.07
C GLY A 89 -2.46 13.22 6.94
N ALA A 90 -2.95 11.99 6.73
CA ALA A 90 -2.49 11.13 5.65
C ALA A 90 -2.94 11.69 4.29
N PRO A 91 -2.04 11.87 3.32
CA PRO A 91 -2.42 12.37 2.00
C PRO A 91 -2.92 11.27 1.06
N ARG A 92 -2.75 9.99 1.43
CA ARG A 92 -3.00 8.84 0.57
C ARG A 92 -3.78 7.75 1.29
N ILE A 93 -4.64 7.07 0.53
CA ILE A 93 -5.37 5.88 0.98
C ILE A 93 -5.11 4.77 -0.03
N ASN A 94 -4.47 3.67 0.40
CA ASN A 94 -4.35 2.46 -0.40
C ASN A 94 -5.63 1.64 -0.32
N VAL A 95 -6.11 1.14 -1.47
CA VAL A 95 -7.30 0.28 -1.56
C VAL A 95 -6.94 -1.04 -2.22
N LEU A 96 -7.35 -2.14 -1.62
CA LEU A 96 -7.20 -3.47 -2.20
C LEU A 96 -8.35 -3.75 -3.17
N VAL A 97 -8.03 -4.20 -4.38
CA VAL A 97 -9.02 -4.37 -5.46
C VAL A 97 -9.91 -5.58 -5.24
N GLY A 98 -9.30 -6.71 -4.94
CA GLY A 98 -10.02 -7.96 -4.75
C GLY A 98 -9.35 -9.15 -5.43
N ARG A 99 -9.85 -10.35 -5.11
CA ARG A 99 -9.46 -11.62 -5.74
C ARG A 99 -10.54 -12.06 -6.71
N GLU A 100 -10.14 -12.82 -7.73
CA GLU A 100 -11.08 -13.44 -8.67
C GLU A 100 -12.10 -14.32 -7.94
N LEU A 101 -13.35 -14.14 -8.30
CA LEU A 101 -14.49 -14.88 -7.78
C LEU A 101 -15.03 -15.82 -8.86
N PRO A 102 -15.53 -17.01 -8.49
CA PRO A 102 -16.22 -17.88 -9.43
C PRO A 102 -17.52 -17.23 -9.93
N GLY A 103 -17.89 -17.54 -11.17
CA GLY A 103 -19.21 -17.18 -11.73
C GLY A 103 -19.24 -15.87 -12.54
N ALA A 104 -18.19 -15.07 -12.51
CA ALA A 104 -18.02 -13.91 -13.39
C ALA A 104 -16.64 -13.96 -14.07
N SER A 105 -16.56 -13.42 -15.27
CA SER A 105 -15.27 -13.31 -15.97
C SER A 105 -14.38 -12.28 -15.31
N ARG A 106 -13.06 -12.38 -15.52
CA ARG A 106 -12.09 -11.38 -15.04
C ARG A 106 -12.43 -9.98 -15.54
N GLU A 107 -12.87 -9.86 -16.80
CA GLU A 107 -13.25 -8.60 -17.43
C GLU A 107 -14.46 -7.95 -16.72
N GLU A 108 -15.50 -8.73 -16.41
CA GLU A 108 -16.65 -8.26 -15.66
C GLU A 108 -16.25 -7.79 -14.25
N GLN A 109 -15.38 -8.53 -13.57
CA GLN A 109 -14.91 -8.18 -12.24
C GLN A 109 -14.03 -6.92 -12.24
N LEU A 110 -13.20 -6.72 -13.26
CA LEU A 110 -12.42 -5.49 -13.40
C LEU A 110 -13.31 -4.28 -13.70
N ALA A 111 -14.34 -4.43 -14.53
CA ALA A 111 -15.33 -3.37 -14.80
C ALA A 111 -16.10 -2.99 -13.52
N GLU A 112 -16.40 -3.97 -12.66
CA GLU A 112 -17.03 -3.71 -11.36
C GLU A 112 -16.08 -2.95 -10.44
N ALA A 113 -14.80 -3.33 -10.36
CA ALA A 113 -13.79 -2.64 -9.58
C ALA A 113 -13.53 -1.22 -10.09
N GLU A 114 -13.52 -1.01 -11.41
CA GLU A 114 -13.44 0.32 -12.04
C GLU A 114 -14.59 1.22 -11.58
N GLY A 115 -15.83 0.71 -11.63
CA GLY A 115 -17.00 1.45 -11.17
C GLY A 115 -16.96 1.77 -9.67
N ALA A 116 -16.38 0.89 -8.82
CA ALA A 116 -16.16 1.16 -7.39
C ALA A 116 -15.11 2.25 -7.19
N LEU A 117 -13.97 2.14 -7.87
CA LEU A 117 -12.89 3.10 -7.80
C LEU A 117 -13.32 4.49 -8.27
N ALA A 118 -14.15 4.59 -9.32
CA ALA A 118 -14.69 5.88 -9.77
C ALA A 118 -15.52 6.57 -8.70
N GLN A 119 -16.33 5.81 -7.93
CA GLN A 119 -17.09 6.35 -6.81
C GLN A 119 -16.19 6.75 -5.63
N CYS A 120 -15.15 5.97 -5.31
CA CYS A 120 -14.15 6.34 -4.33
C CYS A 120 -13.38 7.61 -4.76
N ALA A 121 -13.09 7.76 -6.07
CA ALA A 121 -12.39 8.91 -6.60
C ALA A 121 -13.18 10.22 -6.39
N ALA A 122 -14.50 10.20 -6.53
CA ALA A 122 -15.34 11.34 -6.22
C ALA A 122 -15.25 11.76 -4.74
N LEU A 123 -15.24 10.79 -3.82
CA LEU A 123 -15.05 11.05 -2.38
C LEU A 123 -13.65 11.57 -2.06
N ALA A 124 -12.63 11.07 -2.76
CA ALA A 124 -11.24 11.50 -2.61
C ALA A 124 -11.03 12.93 -3.14
N GLU A 125 -11.71 13.31 -4.23
CA GLU A 125 -11.66 14.68 -4.78
C GLU A 125 -12.14 15.71 -3.76
N ASP A 126 -13.31 15.45 -3.13
CA ASP A 126 -13.88 16.31 -2.08
C ASP A 126 -12.94 16.43 -0.86
N ALA A 127 -12.17 15.38 -0.59
CA ALA A 127 -11.23 15.31 0.53
C ALA A 127 -9.81 15.77 0.16
N GLN A 128 -9.53 16.02 -1.11
CA GLN A 128 -8.20 16.29 -1.67
C GLN A 128 -7.16 15.20 -1.36
N LEU A 129 -7.59 13.93 -1.37
CA LEU A 129 -6.75 12.76 -1.14
C LEU A 129 -6.39 12.06 -2.45
N THR A 130 -5.31 11.29 -2.42
CA THR A 130 -4.94 10.36 -3.48
C THR A 130 -5.34 8.94 -3.09
N ILE A 131 -5.98 8.22 -4.00
CA ILE A 131 -6.20 6.78 -3.89
C ILE A 131 -5.02 6.07 -4.51
N LEU A 132 -4.51 5.06 -3.81
CA LEU A 132 -3.48 4.18 -4.34
C LEU A 132 -4.09 2.82 -4.70
N VAL A 133 -3.70 2.30 -5.86
CA VAL A 133 -3.94 0.93 -6.29
C VAL A 133 -2.62 0.21 -6.25
N GLU A 134 -2.56 -0.88 -5.50
CA GLU A 134 -1.37 -1.70 -5.31
C GLU A 134 -1.46 -2.99 -6.12
N PRO A 135 -0.51 -3.25 -7.03
CA PRO A 135 -0.36 -4.56 -7.64
C PRO A 135 0.24 -5.56 -6.65
N ILE A 136 -0.46 -6.66 -6.40
CA ILE A 136 -0.04 -7.71 -5.46
C ILE A 136 0.16 -9.02 -6.21
N ASN A 137 1.36 -9.59 -6.14
CA ASN A 137 1.76 -10.78 -6.87
C ASN A 137 0.89 -12.02 -6.55
N GLU A 138 0.68 -12.87 -7.55
CA GLU A 138 -0.16 -14.08 -7.43
C GLU A 138 0.51 -15.23 -6.66
N LEU A 139 1.81 -15.19 -6.41
CA LEU A 139 2.47 -16.20 -5.59
C LEU A 139 2.09 -16.06 -4.12
N ASP A 140 1.90 -14.84 -3.64
CA ASP A 140 1.48 -14.57 -2.26
C ASP A 140 -0.05 -14.46 -2.15
N VAL A 141 -0.71 -13.94 -3.18
CA VAL A 141 -2.17 -13.77 -3.23
C VAL A 141 -2.72 -14.35 -4.54
N PRO A 142 -2.93 -15.68 -4.60
CA PRO A 142 -3.45 -16.33 -5.80
C PRO A 142 -4.80 -15.73 -6.24
N GLY A 143 -4.91 -15.43 -7.53
CA GLY A 143 -6.11 -14.85 -8.13
C GLY A 143 -6.35 -13.38 -7.78
N TYR A 144 -5.35 -12.64 -7.31
CA TYR A 144 -5.50 -11.20 -7.16
C TYR A 144 -5.75 -10.52 -8.52
N LEU A 145 -6.74 -9.63 -8.61
CA LEU A 145 -7.18 -9.06 -9.89
C LEU A 145 -6.14 -8.13 -10.54
N VAL A 146 -5.25 -7.56 -9.76
CA VAL A 146 -4.23 -6.61 -10.24
C VAL A 146 -2.84 -7.12 -9.83
N PRO A 147 -2.32 -8.19 -10.48
CA PRO A 147 -1.11 -8.86 -9.99
C PRO A 147 0.19 -8.19 -10.41
N THR A 148 0.16 -7.23 -11.34
CA THR A 148 1.36 -6.60 -11.89
C THR A 148 1.21 -5.08 -12.00
N PRO A 149 2.32 -4.32 -12.04
CA PRO A 149 2.28 -2.87 -12.29
C PRO A 149 1.56 -2.51 -13.61
N ALA A 150 1.68 -3.34 -14.65
CA ALA A 150 0.98 -3.12 -15.91
C ALA A 150 -0.55 -3.21 -15.73
N ALA A 151 -1.04 -4.25 -15.03
CA ALA A 151 -2.47 -4.41 -14.75
C ALA A 151 -3.01 -3.25 -13.87
N ALA A 152 -2.20 -2.74 -12.92
CA ALA A 152 -2.58 -1.57 -12.14
C ALA A 152 -2.66 -0.31 -13.00
N ALA A 153 -1.70 -0.10 -13.90
CA ALA A 153 -1.70 1.04 -14.81
C ALA A 153 -2.92 1.02 -15.75
N GLU A 154 -3.27 -0.15 -16.29
CA GLU A 154 -4.47 -0.35 -17.13
C GLU A 154 -5.76 0.00 -16.37
N LEU A 155 -5.91 -0.48 -15.13
CA LEU A 155 -7.08 -0.16 -14.31
C LEU A 155 -7.15 1.34 -13.96
N ILE A 156 -6.01 1.97 -13.59
CA ILE A 156 -5.92 3.41 -13.31
C ILE A 156 -6.31 4.24 -14.54
N GLU A 157 -5.82 3.85 -15.71
CA GLU A 157 -6.16 4.50 -16.98
C GLU A 157 -7.65 4.35 -17.32
N ALA A 158 -8.22 3.15 -17.13
CA ALA A 158 -9.62 2.88 -17.38
C ALA A 158 -10.55 3.75 -16.52
N VAL A 159 -10.24 3.90 -15.23
CA VAL A 159 -11.01 4.80 -14.34
C VAL A 159 -10.88 6.27 -14.76
N GLY A 160 -9.74 6.68 -15.30
CA GLY A 160 -9.53 8.02 -15.87
C GLY A 160 -9.56 9.17 -14.85
N SER A 161 -9.38 8.89 -13.56
CA SER A 161 -9.39 9.90 -12.51
C SER A 161 -7.97 10.31 -12.11
N GLY A 162 -7.69 11.61 -12.07
CA GLY A 162 -6.43 12.15 -11.55
C GLY A 162 -6.18 11.89 -10.06
N ARG A 163 -7.20 11.40 -9.33
CA ARG A 163 -7.10 11.04 -7.91
C ARG A 163 -6.63 9.62 -7.67
N ILE A 164 -6.51 8.81 -8.73
CA ILE A 164 -6.06 7.42 -8.59
C ILE A 164 -4.64 7.30 -9.15
N ARG A 165 -3.75 6.76 -8.35
CA ARG A 165 -2.33 6.59 -8.64
C ARG A 165 -1.91 5.18 -8.25
N MET A 166 -0.68 4.81 -8.55
CA MET A 166 -0.11 3.51 -8.21
C MET A 166 0.68 3.59 -6.90
N LEU A 167 0.50 2.60 -6.03
CA LEU A 167 1.49 2.19 -5.04
C LEU A 167 2.36 1.12 -5.68
N TYR A 168 3.65 1.40 -5.85
CA TYR A 168 4.60 0.41 -6.39
C TYR A 168 5.37 -0.24 -5.24
N ASP A 169 5.10 -1.51 -4.96
CA ASP A 169 5.91 -2.31 -4.03
C ASP A 169 6.96 -3.12 -4.80
N ALA A 170 8.24 -2.82 -4.55
CA ALA A 170 9.36 -3.51 -5.17
C ALA A 170 9.37 -5.02 -4.90
N TYR A 171 8.93 -5.44 -3.71
CA TYR A 171 8.80 -6.86 -3.36
C TYR A 171 7.77 -7.55 -4.24
N HIS A 172 6.57 -6.97 -4.37
CA HIS A 172 5.53 -7.56 -5.20
C HIS A 172 5.92 -7.61 -6.67
N ALA A 173 6.60 -6.59 -7.19
CA ALA A 173 7.14 -6.58 -8.54
C ALA A 173 8.18 -7.70 -8.74
N ALA A 174 9.14 -7.83 -7.84
CA ALA A 174 10.15 -8.88 -7.89
C ALA A 174 9.54 -10.29 -7.79
N ARG A 175 8.55 -10.49 -6.93
CA ARG A 175 7.80 -11.76 -6.82
C ARG A 175 7.02 -12.10 -8.10
N ALA A 176 6.56 -11.10 -8.82
CA ALA A 176 5.92 -11.26 -10.13
C ALA A 176 6.93 -11.51 -11.27
N GLY A 177 8.23 -11.62 -10.97
CA GLY A 177 9.29 -11.92 -11.93
C GLY A 177 9.86 -10.70 -12.66
N LEU A 178 9.56 -9.50 -12.19
CA LEU A 178 10.14 -8.26 -12.70
C LEU A 178 11.47 -7.94 -12.02
N ASP A 179 12.30 -7.13 -12.69
CA ASP A 179 13.44 -6.46 -12.08
C ASP A 179 13.02 -5.07 -11.59
N PRO A 180 12.79 -4.86 -10.27
CA PRO A 180 12.30 -3.58 -9.77
C PRO A 180 13.20 -2.39 -10.15
N CYS A 181 14.52 -2.60 -10.24
CA CYS A 181 15.46 -1.53 -10.58
C CYS A 181 15.30 -1.01 -12.01
N ARG A 182 14.87 -1.87 -12.93
CA ARG A 182 14.65 -1.53 -14.34
C ARG A 182 13.20 -1.27 -14.65
N ASP A 183 12.33 -2.16 -14.15
CA ASP A 183 10.95 -2.26 -14.61
C ASP A 183 10.02 -1.25 -13.90
N VAL A 184 10.49 -0.53 -12.87
CA VAL A 184 9.76 0.59 -12.25
C VAL A 184 9.69 1.84 -13.15
N VAL A 185 10.72 2.07 -13.96
CA VAL A 185 10.92 3.34 -14.71
C VAL A 185 9.70 3.75 -15.57
N PRO A 186 9.08 2.86 -16.36
CA PRO A 186 7.91 3.21 -17.15
C PRO A 186 6.69 3.64 -16.33
N PHE A 187 6.60 3.24 -15.08
CA PHE A 187 5.45 3.50 -14.22
C PHE A 187 5.61 4.75 -13.34
N VAL A 188 6.82 5.32 -13.23
CA VAL A 188 7.05 6.52 -12.41
C VAL A 188 6.02 7.64 -12.65
N PRO A 189 5.57 7.94 -13.89
CA PRO A 189 4.55 8.97 -14.12
C PRO A 189 3.20 8.72 -13.45
N VAL A 190 2.86 7.47 -13.11
CA VAL A 190 1.59 7.10 -12.44
C VAL A 190 1.78 6.67 -10.98
N ILE A 191 3.03 6.54 -10.50
CA ILE A 191 3.34 6.23 -9.11
C ILE A 191 3.19 7.48 -8.25
N ASP A 192 2.57 7.33 -7.07
CA ASP A 192 2.53 8.38 -6.04
C ASP A 192 3.10 7.90 -4.69
N HIS A 193 3.28 6.59 -4.53
CA HIS A 193 3.99 6.02 -3.38
C HIS A 193 4.75 4.75 -3.76
N VAL A 194 5.85 4.51 -3.05
CA VAL A 194 6.72 3.35 -3.27
C VAL A 194 6.94 2.63 -1.95
N GLN A 195 6.86 1.30 -2.00
CA GLN A 195 7.25 0.44 -0.88
C GLN A 195 8.39 -0.52 -1.30
N TYR A 196 9.12 -0.97 -0.29
CA TYR A 196 10.24 -1.89 -0.46
C TYR A 196 10.28 -2.94 0.65
N ALA A 197 10.48 -4.18 0.25
CA ALA A 197 11.10 -5.24 1.02
C ALA A 197 11.99 -6.06 0.10
N ASP A 198 12.97 -6.77 0.66
CA ASP A 198 13.86 -7.59 -0.16
C ASP A 198 13.20 -8.92 -0.55
N CYS A 199 13.43 -9.36 -1.79
CA CYS A 199 12.85 -10.56 -2.35
C CYS A 199 13.91 -11.69 -2.39
N PRO A 200 13.52 -12.97 -2.12
CA PRO A 200 12.14 -13.49 -2.04
C PRO A 200 11.50 -13.49 -0.63
N GLY A 201 12.22 -13.21 0.42
CA GLY A 201 11.77 -13.42 1.81
C GLY A 201 10.94 -12.29 2.40
N ARG A 202 10.64 -11.22 1.66
CA ARG A 202 10.03 -9.97 2.16
C ARG A 202 10.81 -9.37 3.35
N GLY A 203 12.11 -9.62 3.39
CA GLY A 203 13.01 -9.26 4.48
C GLY A 203 13.59 -7.86 4.38
N ALA A 204 14.51 -7.56 5.31
CA ALA A 204 15.25 -6.31 5.34
C ALA A 204 16.19 -6.19 4.11
N PRO A 205 16.55 -4.96 3.71
CA PRO A 205 17.52 -4.74 2.63
C PRO A 205 18.80 -5.54 2.81
N GLY A 206 19.24 -6.24 1.76
CA GLY A 206 20.42 -7.09 1.75
C GLY A 206 20.18 -8.53 2.23
N THR A 207 18.93 -8.92 2.51
CA THR A 207 18.60 -10.32 2.87
C THR A 207 18.16 -11.17 1.66
N GLY A 208 17.95 -10.55 0.52
CA GLY A 208 17.51 -11.19 -0.73
C GLY A 208 18.35 -10.73 -1.92
N THR A 209 17.69 -10.47 -3.04
CA THR A 209 18.32 -10.18 -4.33
C THR A 209 18.00 -8.80 -4.89
N THR A 210 17.11 -8.03 -4.26
CA THR A 210 16.73 -6.69 -4.73
C THR A 210 17.64 -5.64 -4.08
N ASP A 211 18.46 -4.96 -4.90
CA ASP A 211 19.34 -3.90 -4.40
C ASP A 211 18.55 -2.61 -4.15
N LEU A 212 18.26 -2.30 -2.88
CA LEU A 212 17.54 -1.08 -2.49
C LEU A 212 18.22 0.20 -2.98
N ARG A 213 19.56 0.24 -3.00
CA ARG A 213 20.28 1.44 -3.42
C ARG A 213 20.17 1.64 -4.94
N ALA A 214 20.30 0.57 -5.72
CA ALA A 214 20.09 0.61 -7.15
C ALA A 214 18.64 0.96 -7.49
N PHE A 215 17.68 0.40 -6.76
CA PHE A 215 16.25 0.71 -6.91
C PHE A 215 15.94 2.18 -6.62
N ALA A 216 16.42 2.72 -5.50
CA ALA A 216 16.28 4.13 -5.15
C ALA A 216 16.91 5.06 -6.21
N GLY A 217 18.11 4.71 -6.71
CA GLY A 217 18.77 5.44 -7.79
C GLY A 217 17.99 5.43 -9.12
N ALA A 218 17.34 4.31 -9.44
CA ALA A 218 16.48 4.21 -10.63
C ALA A 218 15.23 5.11 -10.51
N LEU A 219 14.58 5.12 -9.33
CA LEU A 219 13.45 6.00 -9.02
C LEU A 219 13.83 7.48 -9.12
N GLU A 220 14.93 7.88 -8.48
CA GLU A 220 15.45 9.25 -8.52
C GLU A 220 15.76 9.69 -9.96
N SER A 221 16.47 8.83 -10.72
CA SER A 221 16.82 9.11 -12.11
C SER A 221 15.60 9.25 -13.02
N ALA A 222 14.50 8.57 -12.70
CA ALA A 222 13.23 8.65 -13.39
C ALA A 222 12.31 9.79 -12.90
N GLY A 223 12.76 10.56 -11.89
CA GLY A 223 12.06 11.75 -11.38
C GLY A 223 11.12 11.51 -10.21
N TYR A 224 11.16 10.34 -9.57
CA TYR A 224 10.44 10.11 -8.32
C TYR A 224 11.15 10.83 -7.16
N ALA A 225 10.43 11.67 -6.44
CA ALA A 225 10.95 12.45 -5.32
C ALA A 225 10.27 12.13 -3.98
N GLY A 226 9.42 11.09 -3.96
CA GLY A 226 8.72 10.67 -2.75
C GLY A 226 9.59 9.81 -1.82
N ALA A 227 9.04 9.51 -0.66
CA ALA A 227 9.65 8.55 0.27
C ALA A 227 9.49 7.11 -0.22
N ILE A 228 10.36 6.22 0.23
CA ILE A 228 10.23 4.78 0.08
C ILE A 228 9.84 4.20 1.44
N GLY A 229 8.65 3.62 1.55
CA GLY A 229 8.17 2.93 2.73
C GLY A 229 8.82 1.55 2.88
N LEU A 230 9.07 1.12 4.10
CA LEU A 230 9.58 -0.22 4.39
C LEU A 230 8.43 -1.13 4.84
N GLU A 231 7.91 -1.94 3.93
CA GLU A 231 6.88 -2.94 4.24
C GLU A 231 7.47 -4.35 4.24
N LEU A 232 8.30 -4.63 5.22
CA LEU A 232 9.03 -5.87 5.32
C LEU A 232 8.64 -6.73 6.53
N ASP A 233 8.96 -8.02 6.47
CA ASP A 233 8.99 -8.92 7.61
C ASP A 233 10.40 -8.91 8.20
N PRO A 234 10.58 -8.46 9.45
CA PRO A 234 11.90 -8.40 10.06
C PRO A 234 12.49 -9.79 10.41
N HIS A 235 11.69 -10.87 10.33
CA HIS A 235 12.08 -12.24 10.74
C HIS A 235 12.69 -12.32 12.15
N GLY A 236 12.25 -11.42 13.03
CA GLY A 236 12.74 -11.27 14.40
C GLY A 236 12.44 -9.88 14.95
N PRO A 237 13.16 -9.43 16.00
CA PRO A 237 12.98 -8.08 16.49
C PRO A 237 13.30 -7.02 15.45
N THR A 238 12.39 -6.06 15.27
CA THR A 238 12.52 -5.03 14.22
C THR A 238 13.84 -4.26 14.28
N HIS A 239 14.33 -3.91 15.47
CA HIS A 239 15.58 -3.15 15.60
C HIS A 239 16.80 -3.90 15.02
N ALA A 240 16.80 -5.24 15.07
CA ALA A 240 17.88 -6.03 14.49
C ALA A 240 17.85 -5.99 12.94
N ALA A 241 16.65 -6.05 12.37
CA ALA A 241 16.46 -5.94 10.92
C ALA A 241 16.82 -4.55 10.37
N LEU A 242 16.61 -3.50 11.16
CA LEU A 242 16.94 -2.12 10.78
C LEU A 242 18.44 -1.79 10.89
N GLY A 243 19.23 -2.61 11.56
CA GLY A 243 20.68 -2.41 11.68
C GLY A 243 21.44 -2.38 10.35
N CYS A 244 20.87 -2.94 9.28
CA CYS A 244 21.42 -2.87 7.92
C CYS A 244 21.17 -1.53 7.22
N LEU A 245 20.31 -0.67 7.77
CA LEU A 245 19.93 0.65 7.21
C LEU A 245 20.85 1.80 7.67
N ALA A 246 21.99 1.49 8.28
CA ALA A 246 22.99 2.52 8.56
C ALA A 246 23.55 3.06 7.23
N TRP A 247 22.97 4.17 6.78
CA TRP A 247 23.34 4.93 5.58
C TRP A 247 24.53 5.85 5.85
#